data_03ecf80758d89b10fa382fd91f9f745e
#
_entry.id   03ecf80758d89b10fa382fd91f9f745e
#
_cell.length_a   1.000
_cell.length_b   1.000
_cell.length_c   1.000
_cell.angle_alpha   90.00
_cell.angle_beta   90.00
_cell.angle_gamma   90.00
#
_symmetry.space_group_name_H-M   'P 1'
#
loop_
_entity.id
_entity.type
_entity.pdbx_description
1 polymer ?
#
loop_
_entity_poly.entity_id
_entity_poly.type
_entity_poly.pdbx_seq_one_letter_code
_entity_poly.pdbx_strand_id
1 'polypeptide(L)'
;MRNYRINKLYLLIMLIVVSLWGCRDGARSVPTGDPAPIQVALLRGPSVIALADWLVNSPQIGGQKVSVQVFDAPDRVQAALIKGEADVAMLPMISAANLYNKGVALQLLGCPIWGTLYIVERQSIAANTPLHLFGNGTTPDILTRHYLQQQGLDYPLSYTLRTAHEVAEGLLAGRVDRAVLGEPFLSHVLRKDSSLHIVADLNRLSPKDSIGFAQTAIVCTPKAATHRQELCAALRRSCAETNAAPERAIQRLETQQLFAPGALTTASVRRCRIDFRETKEIASSIETFLRVIYSYEPRALGGKLPDAGFTAPAP
;
A
#
# COMPACT_ATOMS: atom_id res chain seq x y z
N MET A 1 61.07 59.61 -13.58
CA MET A 1 59.78 59.01 -14.15
C MET A 1 59.98 57.65 -14.79
N ARG A 2 61.17 57.11 -15.00
CA ARG A 2 61.41 55.82 -15.68
C ARG A 2 61.24 54.63 -14.75
N ASN A 3 61.53 54.76 -13.43
CA ASN A 3 61.45 53.65 -12.45
C ASN A 3 59.97 53.29 -12.04
N TYR A 4 59.04 54.21 -12.24
CA TYR A 4 57.65 53.96 -11.83
C TYR A 4 56.89 53.07 -12.84
N ARG A 5 57.33 53.06 -14.13
CA ARG A 5 56.71 52.19 -15.18
C ARG A 5 57.17 50.72 -15.09
N ILE A 6 58.45 50.53 -14.62
CA ILE A 6 59.03 49.20 -14.48
C ILE A 6 58.32 48.43 -13.32
N ASN A 7 58.02 49.08 -12.19
CA ASN A 7 57.36 48.48 -11.07
C ASN A 7 55.91 48.09 -11.39
N LYS A 8 55.21 48.84 -12.20
CA LYS A 8 53.85 48.46 -12.64
C LYS A 8 53.83 47.23 -13.58
N LEU A 9 54.87 47.10 -14.41
CA LEU A 9 55.00 45.96 -15.31
C LEU A 9 55.29 44.65 -14.54
N TYR A 10 56.17 44.72 -13.52
CA TYR A 10 56.44 43.56 -12.64
C TYR A 10 55.24 43.17 -11.79
N LEU A 11 54.42 44.13 -11.31
CA LEU A 11 53.23 43.89 -10.56
C LEU A 11 52.15 43.24 -11.44
N LEU A 12 52.07 43.66 -12.72
CA LEU A 12 51.12 43.07 -13.67
C LEU A 12 51.51 41.64 -14.07
N ILE A 13 52.80 41.37 -14.27
CA ILE A 13 53.34 40.04 -14.59
C ILE A 13 53.19 39.11 -13.38
N MET A 14 53.40 39.59 -12.13
CA MET A 14 53.17 38.79 -10.94
C MET A 14 51.71 38.42 -10.72
N LEU A 15 50.73 39.30 -11.07
CA LEU A 15 49.31 39.05 -11.04
C LEU A 15 48.86 38.01 -12.09
N ILE A 16 49.49 37.98 -13.27
CA ILE A 16 49.19 37.00 -14.32
C ILE A 16 49.75 35.60 -13.97
N VAL A 17 50.91 35.52 -13.32
CA VAL A 17 51.51 34.24 -12.91
C VAL A 17 50.71 33.58 -11.76
N VAL A 18 50.13 34.39 -10.87
CA VAL A 18 49.27 33.85 -9.77
C VAL A 18 47.93 33.34 -10.32
N SER A 19 47.38 33.91 -11.42
CA SER A 19 46.15 33.44 -12.07
C SER A 19 46.32 32.14 -12.89
N LEU A 20 47.55 31.79 -13.28
CA LEU A 20 47.85 30.56 -14.02
C LEU A 20 48.14 29.33 -13.13
N TRP A 21 48.32 29.53 -11.83
CA TRP A 21 48.50 28.42 -10.88
C TRP A 21 47.22 28.03 -10.14
N GLY A 22 46.09 28.68 -10.43
CA GLY A 22 44.77 28.40 -9.83
C GLY A 22 43.95 27.31 -10.51
N CYS A 23 44.36 26.79 -11.68
CA CYS A 23 43.73 25.68 -12.36
C CYS A 23 44.49 24.37 -12.12
N ARG A 24 44.60 23.97 -10.87
CA ARG A 24 45.00 22.62 -10.55
C ARG A 24 43.71 21.85 -10.20
N ASP A 25 43.36 20.97 -11.10
CA ASP A 25 42.48 19.83 -10.94
C ASP A 25 41.65 19.85 -9.64
N GLY A 26 40.55 20.56 -9.69
CA GLY A 26 39.41 20.19 -8.86
C GLY A 26 38.99 18.79 -9.26
N ALA A 27 39.63 17.78 -8.69
CA ALA A 27 39.03 16.49 -8.62
C ALA A 27 37.61 16.76 -8.13
N ARG A 28 36.63 16.61 -9.04
CA ARG A 28 35.22 16.52 -8.65
C ARG A 28 35.19 15.44 -7.59
N SER A 29 35.15 15.82 -6.33
CA SER A 29 34.76 14.93 -5.27
C SER A 29 33.40 14.41 -5.68
N VAL A 30 33.38 13.21 -6.20
CA VAL A 30 32.16 12.44 -6.32
C VAL A 30 31.53 12.49 -4.93
N PRO A 31 30.30 12.97 -4.76
CA PRO A 31 29.69 12.98 -3.45
C PRO A 31 29.70 11.54 -2.95
N THR A 32 30.57 11.24 -1.97
CA THR A 32 30.60 9.95 -1.26
C THR A 32 29.48 9.94 -0.21
N GLY A 33 28.33 10.48 -0.55
CA GLY A 33 27.13 10.32 0.23
C GLY A 33 26.45 9.01 -0.15
N ASP A 34 26.01 8.25 0.84
CA ASP A 34 25.13 7.09 0.58
C ASP A 34 24.03 7.50 -0.42
N PRO A 35 23.73 6.67 -1.41
CA PRO A 35 22.69 6.99 -2.37
C PRO A 35 21.37 7.24 -1.63
N ALA A 36 20.59 8.22 -2.11
CA ALA A 36 19.32 8.58 -1.49
C ALA A 36 18.43 7.33 -1.31
N PRO A 37 17.78 7.17 -0.16
CA PRO A 37 16.98 5.98 0.12
C PRO A 37 15.78 5.88 -0.82
N ILE A 38 15.35 4.64 -1.12
CA ILE A 38 14.08 4.36 -1.80
C ILE A 38 12.94 4.66 -0.82
N GLN A 39 12.07 5.59 -1.18
CA GLN A 39 10.95 6.01 -0.35
C GLN A 39 9.75 5.09 -0.59
N VAL A 40 9.22 4.48 0.47
CA VAL A 40 8.09 3.56 0.42
C VAL A 40 6.93 4.10 1.22
N ALA A 41 5.79 4.32 0.56
CA ALA A 41 4.56 4.79 1.17
C ALA A 41 3.60 3.61 1.44
N LEU A 42 3.25 3.37 2.69
CA LEU A 42 2.34 2.32 3.12
C LEU A 42 1.06 2.91 3.73
N LEU A 43 -0.07 2.28 3.45
CA LEU A 43 -1.31 2.56 4.16
C LEU A 43 -1.34 1.78 5.48
N ARG A 44 -1.71 2.44 6.60
CA ARG A 44 -1.90 1.76 7.90
C ARG A 44 -2.94 0.65 7.78
N GLY A 45 -2.63 -0.52 8.29
CA GLY A 45 -3.47 -1.71 8.21
C GLY A 45 -2.71 -2.91 7.65
N PRO A 46 -3.33 -3.75 6.83
CA PRO A 46 -2.72 -4.96 6.28
C PRO A 46 -1.40 -4.72 5.53
N SER A 47 -1.25 -3.57 4.87
CA SER A 47 -0.02 -3.19 4.15
C SER A 47 1.19 -3.12 5.08
N VAL A 48 1.01 -2.51 6.25
CA VAL A 48 2.06 -2.37 7.26
C VAL A 48 2.35 -3.74 7.92
N ILE A 49 1.33 -4.59 8.08
CA ILE A 49 1.50 -5.94 8.60
C ILE A 49 2.37 -6.77 7.65
N ALA A 50 2.10 -6.71 6.35
CA ALA A 50 2.85 -7.45 5.33
C ALA A 50 4.34 -7.06 5.26
N LEU A 51 4.66 -5.81 5.59
CA LEU A 51 6.02 -5.26 5.56
C LEU A 51 6.56 -4.89 6.95
N ALA A 52 6.10 -5.56 8.01
CA ALA A 52 6.54 -5.30 9.38
C ALA A 52 8.06 -5.40 9.58
N ASP A 53 8.73 -6.26 8.81
CA ASP A 53 10.18 -6.38 8.83
C ASP A 53 10.89 -5.12 8.30
N TRP A 54 10.36 -4.49 7.27
CA TRP A 54 10.98 -3.30 6.65
C TRP A 54 11.02 -2.08 7.56
N LEU A 55 10.14 -2.03 8.57
CA LEU A 55 10.10 -0.94 9.56
C LEU A 55 11.24 -1.02 10.57
N VAL A 56 11.85 -2.20 10.73
CA VAL A 56 12.93 -2.44 11.70
C VAL A 56 14.24 -2.72 10.97
N ASN A 57 14.18 -3.59 9.95
CA ASN A 57 15.33 -4.06 9.18
C ASN A 57 15.23 -3.52 7.75
N SER A 58 15.47 -2.23 7.58
CA SER A 58 15.42 -1.59 6.26
C SER A 58 16.21 -2.39 5.21
N PRO A 59 15.56 -3.00 4.20
CA PRO A 59 16.29 -3.74 3.17
C PRO A 59 17.13 -2.79 2.31
N GLN A 60 18.13 -3.34 1.65
CA GLN A 60 18.86 -2.65 0.59
C GLN A 60 18.37 -3.10 -0.77
N ILE A 61 18.10 -2.16 -1.65
CA ILE A 61 17.61 -2.35 -3.01
C ILE A 61 18.49 -1.51 -3.93
N GLY A 62 19.22 -2.11 -4.85
CA GLY A 62 20.15 -1.41 -5.72
C GLY A 62 21.22 -0.64 -4.94
N GLY A 63 21.66 -1.14 -3.78
CA GLY A 63 22.60 -0.46 -2.89
C GLY A 63 22.01 0.70 -2.09
N GLN A 64 20.70 1.00 -2.23
CA GLN A 64 20.00 2.06 -1.50
C GLN A 64 19.20 1.46 -0.34
N LYS A 65 19.24 2.11 0.83
CA LYS A 65 18.35 1.75 1.95
C LYS A 65 16.91 2.06 1.61
N VAL A 66 15.98 1.28 2.12
CA VAL A 66 14.54 1.57 2.05
C VAL A 66 14.15 2.44 3.25
N SER A 67 13.39 3.51 3.01
CA SER A 67 12.76 4.34 4.03
C SER A 67 11.25 4.18 3.93
N VAL A 68 10.60 3.77 5.02
CA VAL A 68 9.15 3.50 5.04
C VAL A 68 8.42 4.63 5.74
N GLN A 69 7.42 5.20 5.08
CA GLN A 69 6.45 6.13 5.66
C GLN A 69 5.06 5.51 5.68
N VAL A 70 4.38 5.60 6.83
CA VAL A 70 3.03 5.07 7.03
C VAL A 70 2.03 6.21 7.04
N PHE A 71 0.95 6.05 6.27
CA PHE A 71 -0.15 7.00 6.15
C PHE A 71 -1.46 6.39 6.64
N ASP A 72 -2.36 7.24 7.15
CA ASP A 72 -3.65 6.79 7.68
C ASP A 72 -4.78 6.81 6.65
N ALA A 73 -4.54 7.40 5.47
CA ALA A 73 -5.55 7.54 4.42
C ALA A 73 -4.98 7.24 3.02
N PRO A 74 -5.74 6.56 2.14
CA PRO A 74 -5.27 6.17 0.80
C PRO A 74 -4.92 7.36 -0.10
N ASP A 75 -5.61 8.50 0.04
CA ASP A 75 -5.35 9.72 -0.72
C ASP A 75 -3.98 10.33 -0.40
N ARG A 76 -3.50 10.16 0.84
CA ARG A 76 -2.16 10.57 1.26
C ARG A 76 -1.07 9.74 0.59
N VAL A 77 -1.26 8.42 0.51
CA VAL A 77 -0.34 7.51 -0.22
C VAL A 77 -0.30 7.88 -1.71
N GLN A 78 -1.49 8.12 -2.31
CA GLN A 78 -1.58 8.55 -3.71
C GLN A 78 -0.87 9.89 -3.95
N ALA A 79 -1.06 10.86 -3.05
CA ALA A 79 -0.41 12.16 -3.14
C ALA A 79 1.11 12.05 -3.06
N ALA A 80 1.66 11.23 -2.15
CA ALA A 80 3.09 11.00 -2.02
C ALA A 80 3.68 10.42 -3.32
N LEU A 81 2.98 9.46 -3.95
CA LEU A 81 3.41 8.89 -5.23
C LEU A 81 3.38 9.92 -6.37
N ILE A 82 2.29 10.69 -6.49
CA ILE A 82 2.11 11.69 -7.56
C ILE A 82 3.14 12.82 -7.45
N LYS A 83 3.47 13.23 -6.23
CA LYS A 83 4.47 14.30 -5.97
C LYS A 83 5.92 13.83 -6.09
N GLY A 84 6.16 12.52 -6.26
CA GLY A 84 7.51 11.94 -6.26
C GLY A 84 8.15 11.89 -4.86
N GLU A 85 7.35 11.99 -3.80
CA GLU A 85 7.75 11.81 -2.40
C GLU A 85 7.86 10.32 -2.04
N ALA A 86 7.29 9.43 -2.86
CA ALA A 86 7.41 7.99 -2.75
C ALA A 86 7.85 7.37 -4.08
N ASP A 87 8.82 6.46 -4.04
CA ASP A 87 9.30 5.66 -5.17
C ASP A 87 8.47 4.37 -5.32
N VAL A 88 7.98 3.83 -4.19
CA VAL A 88 7.14 2.63 -4.11
C VAL A 88 5.95 2.94 -3.22
N ALA A 89 4.77 2.48 -3.60
CA ALA A 89 3.56 2.68 -2.81
C ALA A 89 2.70 1.42 -2.73
N MET A 90 2.09 1.19 -1.55
CA MET A 90 1.10 0.14 -1.35
C MET A 90 -0.26 0.79 -1.12
N LEU A 91 -1.19 0.55 -2.03
CA LEU A 91 -2.52 1.17 -2.06
C LEU A 91 -3.59 0.19 -2.55
N PRO A 92 -4.90 0.49 -2.38
CA PRO A 92 -5.95 -0.35 -2.93
C PRO A 92 -5.78 -0.54 -4.45
N MET A 93 -6.01 -1.74 -4.97
CA MET A 93 -5.89 -2.06 -6.40
C MET A 93 -6.75 -1.12 -7.27
N ILE A 94 -7.94 -0.76 -6.80
CA ILE A 94 -8.81 0.23 -7.45
C ILE A 94 -8.09 1.58 -7.61
N SER A 95 -7.41 2.04 -6.56
CA SER A 95 -6.68 3.32 -6.59
C SER A 95 -5.52 3.27 -7.56
N ALA A 96 -4.77 2.16 -7.61
CA ALA A 96 -3.68 1.98 -8.55
C ALA A 96 -4.18 2.02 -10.01
N ALA A 97 -5.26 1.29 -10.31
CA ALA A 97 -5.87 1.28 -11.63
C ALA A 97 -6.42 2.66 -12.04
N ASN A 98 -7.03 3.40 -11.09
CA ASN A 98 -7.49 4.76 -11.33
C ASN A 98 -6.34 5.73 -11.65
N LEU A 99 -5.24 5.67 -10.89
CA LEU A 99 -4.04 6.48 -11.13
C LEU A 99 -3.43 6.18 -12.50
N TYR A 100 -3.32 4.90 -12.85
CA TYR A 100 -2.84 4.47 -14.16
C TYR A 100 -3.72 5.04 -15.29
N ASN A 101 -5.04 4.90 -15.17
CA ASN A 101 -6.01 5.41 -16.15
C ASN A 101 -5.98 6.93 -16.29
N LYS A 102 -5.52 7.66 -15.27
CA LYS A 102 -5.27 9.11 -15.29
C LYS A 102 -3.89 9.48 -15.84
N GLY A 103 -3.11 8.52 -16.28
CA GLY A 103 -1.80 8.76 -16.90
C GLY A 103 -0.66 8.97 -15.91
N VAL A 104 -0.84 8.61 -14.62
CA VAL A 104 0.27 8.63 -13.66
C VAL A 104 1.26 7.54 -14.05
N ALA A 105 2.52 7.91 -14.23
CA ALA A 105 3.59 6.99 -14.58
C ALA A 105 3.90 6.07 -13.40
N LEU A 106 3.35 4.87 -13.43
CA LEU A 106 3.56 3.84 -12.42
C LEU A 106 3.62 2.45 -13.06
N GLN A 107 4.25 1.52 -12.37
CA GLN A 107 4.30 0.10 -12.74
C GLN A 107 3.79 -0.73 -11.58
N LEU A 108 2.92 -1.69 -11.88
CA LEU A 108 2.43 -2.64 -10.91
C LEU A 108 3.48 -3.74 -10.68
N LEU A 109 3.98 -3.87 -9.44
CA LEU A 109 4.90 -4.95 -9.05
C LEU A 109 4.14 -6.24 -8.77
N GLY A 110 2.99 -6.15 -8.11
CA GLY A 110 2.17 -7.29 -7.74
C GLY A 110 1.13 -6.99 -6.67
N CYS A 111 0.63 -8.06 -6.06
CA CYS A 111 -0.34 -8.01 -4.96
C CYS A 111 0.18 -8.80 -3.75
N PRO A 112 0.30 -8.18 -2.56
CA PRO A 112 0.75 -8.85 -1.34
C PRO A 112 -0.39 -9.27 -0.41
N ILE A 113 -1.65 -8.80 -0.63
CA ILE A 113 -2.78 -8.99 0.28
C ILE A 113 -4.01 -9.38 -0.51
N TRP A 114 -4.57 -10.56 -0.19
CA TRP A 114 -5.61 -11.23 -0.96
C TRP A 114 -6.98 -11.21 -0.30
N GLY A 115 -7.11 -10.48 0.77
CA GLY A 115 -8.40 -10.28 1.38
C GLY A 115 -8.36 -9.95 2.85
N THR A 116 -9.30 -9.10 3.26
CA THR A 116 -9.41 -8.67 4.66
C THR A 116 -10.86 -8.46 5.07
N LEU A 117 -11.84 -8.61 4.14
CA LEU A 117 -13.21 -8.18 4.32
C LEU A 117 -14.13 -9.34 4.68
N TYR A 118 -14.93 -9.14 5.70
CA TYR A 118 -15.85 -10.15 6.25
C TYR A 118 -17.17 -9.49 6.67
N ILE A 119 -18.28 -10.25 6.60
CA ILE A 119 -19.50 -9.87 7.28
C ILE A 119 -19.45 -10.45 8.69
N VAL A 120 -19.67 -9.58 9.67
CA VAL A 120 -19.77 -9.92 11.08
C VAL A 120 -21.19 -9.58 11.56
N GLU A 121 -21.76 -10.44 12.39
CA GLU A 121 -23.05 -10.17 13.00
C GLU A 121 -23.11 -10.62 14.45
N ARG A 122 -24.07 -10.07 15.20
CA ARG A 122 -24.41 -10.46 16.54
C ARG A 122 -25.31 -11.69 16.50
N GLN A 123 -25.16 -12.54 17.49
CA GLN A 123 -26.04 -13.71 17.63
C GLN A 123 -27.50 -13.29 17.75
N SER A 124 -28.38 -14.09 17.14
CA SER A 124 -29.85 -13.95 17.29
C SER A 124 -30.41 -12.60 16.80
N ILE A 125 -29.98 -12.12 15.64
CA ILE A 125 -30.54 -10.93 14.99
C ILE A 125 -31.72 -11.28 14.06
N ALA A 126 -32.57 -10.30 13.77
CA ALA A 126 -33.66 -10.44 12.81
C ALA A 126 -33.13 -10.55 11.36
N ALA A 127 -33.83 -11.28 10.50
CA ALA A 127 -33.42 -11.48 9.11
C ALA A 127 -33.27 -10.16 8.34
N ASN A 128 -34.13 -9.17 8.61
CA ASN A 128 -34.15 -7.85 7.98
C ASN A 128 -33.23 -6.82 8.66
N THR A 129 -32.38 -7.24 9.61
CA THR A 129 -31.38 -6.35 10.22
C THR A 129 -30.50 -5.74 9.14
N PRO A 130 -30.32 -4.40 9.11
CA PRO A 130 -29.48 -3.74 8.11
C PRO A 130 -28.02 -4.20 8.19
N LEU A 131 -27.39 -4.34 7.01
CA LEU A 131 -25.95 -4.53 6.87
C LEU A 131 -25.27 -3.16 6.76
N HIS A 132 -24.51 -2.79 7.77
CA HIS A 132 -23.76 -1.54 7.79
C HIS A 132 -22.43 -1.66 7.02
N LEU A 133 -22.19 -0.72 6.14
CA LEU A 133 -21.05 -0.65 5.22
C LEU A 133 -20.31 0.65 5.38
N PHE A 134 -19.02 0.63 5.01
CA PHE A 134 -18.21 1.83 4.85
C PHE A 134 -17.64 1.89 3.43
N GLY A 135 -17.16 3.07 3.01
CA GLY A 135 -16.49 3.23 1.73
C GLY A 135 -17.40 3.02 0.54
N ASN A 136 -18.54 3.70 0.50
CA ASN A 136 -19.48 3.66 -0.63
C ASN A 136 -18.75 3.89 -1.97
N GLY A 137 -18.98 3.04 -2.98
CA GLY A 137 -18.30 3.04 -4.27
C GLY A 137 -16.85 2.54 -4.23
N THR A 138 -16.39 1.97 -3.12
CA THR A 138 -15.04 1.39 -2.97
C THR A 138 -15.09 -0.12 -2.76
N THR A 139 -13.93 -0.75 -2.60
CA THR A 139 -13.82 -2.22 -2.46
C THR A 139 -14.78 -2.83 -1.45
N PRO A 140 -14.93 -2.33 -0.20
CA PRO A 140 -15.84 -2.94 0.78
C PRO A 140 -17.30 -2.99 0.30
N ASP A 141 -17.78 -1.88 -0.24
CA ASP A 141 -19.14 -1.77 -0.76
C ASP A 141 -19.35 -2.68 -1.97
N ILE A 142 -18.50 -2.59 -2.97
CA ILE A 142 -18.67 -3.32 -4.23
C ILE A 142 -18.61 -4.83 -4.00
N LEU A 143 -17.65 -5.32 -3.22
CA LEU A 143 -17.54 -6.75 -2.93
C LEU A 143 -18.71 -7.26 -2.09
N THR A 144 -19.24 -6.43 -1.20
CA THR A 144 -20.45 -6.80 -0.46
C THR A 144 -21.65 -6.96 -1.40
N ARG A 145 -21.92 -5.97 -2.24
CA ARG A 145 -23.02 -6.05 -3.22
C ARG A 145 -22.83 -7.23 -4.16
N HIS A 146 -21.61 -7.48 -4.61
CA HIS A 146 -21.30 -8.64 -5.44
C HIS A 146 -21.56 -9.95 -4.71
N TYR A 147 -21.10 -10.09 -3.46
CA TYR A 147 -21.34 -11.28 -2.64
C TYR A 147 -22.84 -11.52 -2.43
N LEU A 148 -23.59 -10.50 -2.02
CA LEU A 148 -25.04 -10.62 -1.79
C LEU A 148 -25.76 -11.08 -3.04
N GLN A 149 -25.44 -10.49 -4.19
CA GLN A 149 -26.01 -10.90 -5.49
C GLN A 149 -25.68 -12.37 -5.83
N GLN A 150 -24.43 -12.80 -5.62
CA GLN A 150 -24.02 -14.19 -5.89
C GLN A 150 -24.70 -15.20 -4.96
N GLN A 151 -25.01 -14.80 -3.73
CA GLN A 151 -25.68 -15.65 -2.73
C GLN A 151 -27.20 -15.54 -2.77
N GLY A 152 -27.78 -14.67 -3.59
CA GLY A 152 -29.22 -14.41 -3.60
C GLY A 152 -29.75 -13.81 -2.28
N LEU A 153 -28.89 -13.06 -1.57
CA LEU A 153 -29.22 -12.40 -0.30
C LEU A 153 -29.66 -10.96 -0.53
N ASP A 154 -30.74 -10.56 0.14
CA ASP A 154 -31.30 -9.20 0.07
C ASP A 154 -31.27 -8.56 1.47
N TYR A 155 -30.13 -8.04 1.88
CA TYR A 155 -29.98 -7.27 3.12
C TYR A 155 -30.19 -5.78 2.85
N PRO A 156 -30.98 -5.06 3.69
CA PRO A 156 -31.00 -3.61 3.66
C PRO A 156 -29.59 -3.04 3.92
N LEU A 157 -29.06 -2.25 2.99
CA LEU A 157 -27.73 -1.67 3.12
C LEU A 157 -27.79 -0.31 3.81
N SER A 158 -26.87 -0.09 4.75
CA SER A 158 -26.76 1.18 5.50
C SER A 158 -25.35 1.77 5.36
N TYR A 159 -25.26 3.02 4.89
CA TYR A 159 -24.02 3.78 4.73
C TYR A 159 -23.96 4.99 5.71
N THR A 160 -24.66 4.89 6.83
CA THR A 160 -24.68 5.97 7.85
C THR A 160 -23.34 6.15 8.56
N LEU A 161 -22.53 5.08 8.61
CA LEU A 161 -21.17 5.08 9.16
C LEU A 161 -20.18 5.10 8.00
N ARG A 162 -19.20 6.00 8.05
CA ARG A 162 -18.35 6.29 6.89
C ARG A 162 -17.02 5.55 6.88
N THR A 163 -16.57 5.14 8.07
CA THR A 163 -15.25 4.51 8.26
C THR A 163 -15.37 3.15 8.93
N ALA A 164 -14.39 2.28 8.71
CA ALA A 164 -14.31 0.99 9.40
C ALA A 164 -14.25 1.15 10.93
N HIS A 165 -13.63 2.23 11.40
CA HIS A 165 -13.58 2.55 12.82
C HIS A 165 -14.97 2.86 13.38
N GLU A 166 -15.74 3.73 12.73
CA GLU A 166 -17.12 4.04 13.17
C GLU A 166 -18.01 2.81 13.17
N VAL A 167 -17.86 1.92 12.18
CA VAL A 167 -18.59 0.63 12.11
C VAL A 167 -18.21 -0.26 13.30
N ALA A 168 -16.92 -0.38 13.60
CA ALA A 168 -16.44 -1.17 14.74
C ALA A 168 -16.97 -0.63 16.08
N GLU A 169 -16.93 0.69 16.29
CA GLU A 169 -17.49 1.32 17.48
C GLU A 169 -19.01 1.16 17.55
N GLY A 170 -19.71 1.20 16.42
CA GLY A 170 -21.15 0.93 16.34
C GLY A 170 -21.51 -0.48 16.80
N LEU A 171 -20.76 -1.49 16.38
CA LEU A 171 -20.92 -2.88 16.82
C LEU A 171 -20.65 -3.03 18.33
N LEU A 172 -19.55 -2.48 18.84
CA LEU A 172 -19.20 -2.56 20.26
C LEU A 172 -20.18 -1.82 21.17
N ALA A 173 -20.78 -0.75 20.67
CA ALA A 173 -21.81 0.02 21.39
C ALA A 173 -23.23 -0.61 21.27
N GLY A 174 -23.39 -1.73 20.57
CA GLY A 174 -24.70 -2.37 20.35
C GLY A 174 -25.68 -1.53 19.49
N ARG A 175 -25.17 -0.54 18.74
CA ARG A 175 -25.98 0.27 17.80
C ARG A 175 -26.06 -0.35 16.41
N VAL A 176 -25.19 -1.29 16.14
CA VAL A 176 -25.07 -2.06 14.89
C VAL A 176 -24.97 -3.51 15.26
N ASP A 177 -25.75 -4.37 14.58
CA ASP A 177 -25.77 -5.81 14.84
C ASP A 177 -25.23 -6.62 13.66
N ARG A 178 -25.18 -6.04 12.45
CA ARG A 178 -24.58 -6.68 11.25
C ARG A 178 -23.76 -5.64 10.48
N ALA A 179 -22.52 -5.96 10.16
CA ALA A 179 -21.63 -5.05 9.45
C ALA A 179 -20.58 -5.74 8.61
N VAL A 180 -20.02 -4.99 7.66
CA VAL A 180 -18.77 -5.35 6.97
C VAL A 180 -17.60 -4.73 7.71
N LEU A 181 -16.60 -5.55 8.03
CA LEU A 181 -15.34 -5.10 8.60
C LEU A 181 -14.15 -5.76 7.92
N GLY A 182 -13.05 -5.02 7.90
CA GLY A 182 -11.73 -5.53 7.54
C GLY A 182 -10.81 -5.63 8.75
N GLU A 183 -9.68 -6.31 8.58
CA GLU A 183 -8.62 -6.30 9.59
C GLU A 183 -7.90 -4.93 9.63
N PRO A 184 -7.52 -4.44 10.81
CA PRO A 184 -7.54 -5.10 12.13
C PRO A 184 -8.84 -4.90 12.93
N PHE A 185 -9.81 -4.13 12.43
CA PHE A 185 -11.04 -3.80 13.16
C PHE A 185 -11.89 -5.03 13.46
N LEU A 186 -11.93 -5.99 12.53
CA LEU A 186 -12.63 -7.26 12.75
C LEU A 186 -12.11 -7.99 13.98
N SER A 187 -10.81 -8.19 14.08
CA SER A 187 -10.19 -8.83 15.27
C SER A 187 -10.46 -8.07 16.55
N HIS A 188 -10.47 -6.75 16.47
CA HIS A 188 -10.74 -5.89 17.62
C HIS A 188 -12.15 -6.14 18.20
N VAL A 189 -13.18 -6.13 17.34
CA VAL A 189 -14.56 -6.33 17.80
C VAL A 189 -14.82 -7.75 18.26
N LEU A 190 -14.32 -8.78 17.55
CA LEU A 190 -14.48 -10.18 17.93
C LEU A 190 -13.84 -10.52 19.28
N ARG A 191 -12.76 -9.83 19.64
CA ARG A 191 -12.11 -10.03 20.94
C ARG A 191 -12.86 -9.36 22.08
N LYS A 192 -13.50 -8.21 21.83
CA LYS A 192 -14.19 -7.43 22.84
C LYS A 192 -15.62 -7.88 23.08
N ASP A 193 -16.26 -8.49 22.10
CA ASP A 193 -17.64 -8.92 22.18
C ASP A 193 -17.80 -10.34 21.63
N SER A 194 -17.97 -11.31 22.51
CA SER A 194 -18.13 -12.73 22.17
C SER A 194 -19.48 -13.05 21.51
N SER A 195 -20.42 -12.14 21.52
CA SER A 195 -21.68 -12.29 20.80
C SER A 195 -21.53 -12.05 19.29
N LEU A 196 -20.42 -11.44 18.87
CA LEU A 196 -20.12 -11.18 17.45
C LEU A 196 -19.39 -12.37 16.82
N HIS A 197 -19.80 -12.73 15.61
CA HIS A 197 -19.17 -13.81 14.86
C HIS A 197 -19.13 -13.51 13.35
N ILE A 198 -18.18 -14.12 12.65
CA ILE A 198 -18.06 -14.01 11.19
C ILE A 198 -19.10 -14.91 10.54
N VAL A 199 -19.92 -14.36 9.66
CA VAL A 199 -20.95 -15.10 8.89
C VAL A 199 -20.61 -15.23 7.41
N ALA A 200 -19.75 -14.35 6.87
CA ALA A 200 -19.34 -14.41 5.49
C ALA A 200 -17.90 -13.91 5.27
N ASP A 201 -17.24 -14.55 4.32
CA ASP A 201 -15.93 -14.19 3.79
C ASP A 201 -16.12 -13.54 2.41
N LEU A 202 -15.89 -12.23 2.32
CA LEU A 202 -16.05 -11.45 1.08
C LEU A 202 -14.82 -11.48 0.18
N ASN A 203 -13.80 -12.25 0.55
CA ASN A 203 -12.50 -12.20 -0.11
C ASN A 203 -12.39 -13.08 -1.35
N ARG A 204 -13.43 -13.80 -1.72
CA ARG A 204 -13.47 -14.69 -2.88
C ARG A 204 -14.43 -14.18 -3.92
N LEU A 205 -13.96 -14.01 -5.16
CA LEU A 205 -14.80 -13.65 -6.30
C LEU A 205 -15.59 -14.84 -6.83
N SER A 206 -15.09 -16.06 -6.62
CA SER A 206 -15.77 -17.29 -6.96
C SER A 206 -15.40 -18.43 -5.99
N PRO A 207 -16.20 -19.50 -5.89
CA PRO A 207 -15.87 -20.67 -5.08
C PRO A 207 -14.55 -21.38 -5.50
N LYS A 208 -14.12 -21.19 -6.75
CA LYS A 208 -12.88 -21.75 -7.29
C LYS A 208 -11.64 -20.92 -6.93
N ASP A 209 -11.82 -19.71 -6.44
CA ASP A 209 -10.73 -18.82 -6.04
C ASP A 209 -10.16 -19.29 -4.71
N SER A 210 -8.99 -19.89 -4.75
CA SER A 210 -8.32 -20.44 -3.55
C SER A 210 -7.62 -19.38 -2.71
N ILE A 211 -7.28 -18.22 -3.29
CA ILE A 211 -6.44 -17.21 -2.64
C ILE A 211 -7.27 -16.05 -2.12
N GLY A 212 -8.17 -15.55 -2.93
CA GLY A 212 -8.93 -14.33 -2.72
C GLY A 212 -8.74 -13.35 -3.86
N PHE A 213 -9.31 -12.16 -3.74
CA PHE A 213 -9.18 -11.11 -4.74
C PHE A 213 -7.92 -10.27 -4.51
N ALA A 214 -7.38 -9.71 -5.58
CA ALA A 214 -6.19 -8.85 -5.54
C ALA A 214 -6.54 -7.48 -4.94
N GLN A 215 -6.62 -7.41 -3.61
CA GLN A 215 -7.11 -6.23 -2.87
C GLN A 215 -6.12 -5.07 -2.93
N THR A 216 -4.84 -5.34 -2.77
CA THR A 216 -3.81 -4.32 -2.58
C THR A 216 -2.78 -4.42 -3.69
N ALA A 217 -2.52 -3.29 -4.33
CA ALA A 217 -1.45 -3.16 -5.30
C ALA A 217 -0.17 -2.65 -4.63
N ILE A 218 0.97 -3.21 -5.01
CA ILE A 218 2.26 -2.56 -4.85
C ILE A 218 2.65 -2.00 -6.22
N VAL A 219 2.83 -0.70 -6.27
CA VAL A 219 3.25 0.02 -7.47
C VAL A 219 4.57 0.73 -7.22
N CYS A 220 5.33 0.99 -8.27
CA CYS A 220 6.55 1.79 -8.20
C CYS A 220 6.61 2.80 -9.35
N THR A 221 7.42 3.83 -9.14
CA THR A 221 7.77 4.79 -10.20
C THR A 221 8.68 4.12 -11.24
N PRO A 222 8.76 4.64 -12.48
CA PRO A 222 9.70 4.12 -13.49
C PRO A 222 11.16 4.09 -13.01
N LYS A 223 11.55 5.06 -12.17
CA LYS A 223 12.89 5.09 -11.54
C LYS A 223 13.12 3.86 -10.65
N ALA A 224 12.20 3.56 -9.74
CA ALA A 224 12.33 2.41 -8.84
C ALA A 224 12.16 1.07 -9.58
N ALA A 225 11.47 1.07 -10.73
CA ALA A 225 11.27 -0.11 -11.56
C ALA A 225 12.59 -0.69 -12.12
N THR A 226 13.67 0.11 -12.19
CA THR A 226 15.00 -0.39 -12.54
C THR A 226 15.52 -1.45 -11.55
N HIS A 227 14.98 -1.46 -10.32
CA HIS A 227 15.28 -2.44 -9.26
C HIS A 227 14.15 -3.43 -9.04
N ARG A 228 13.26 -3.63 -10.04
CA ARG A 228 12.06 -4.47 -9.92
C ARG A 228 12.35 -5.85 -9.33
N GLN A 229 13.40 -6.52 -9.82
CA GLN A 229 13.71 -7.87 -9.37
C GLN A 229 14.06 -7.92 -7.88
N GLU A 230 14.88 -6.99 -7.42
CA GLU A 230 15.27 -6.90 -6.00
C GLU A 230 14.08 -6.51 -5.12
N LEU A 231 13.25 -5.55 -5.57
CA LEU A 231 12.02 -5.16 -4.90
C LEU A 231 11.07 -6.36 -4.74
N CYS A 232 10.78 -7.09 -5.81
CA CYS A 232 9.90 -8.26 -5.76
C CYS A 232 10.47 -9.36 -4.84
N ALA A 233 11.77 -9.61 -4.87
CA ALA A 233 12.43 -10.57 -3.98
C ALA A 233 12.33 -10.15 -2.50
N ALA A 234 12.54 -8.87 -2.20
CA ALA A 234 12.42 -8.34 -0.84
C ALA A 234 10.97 -8.37 -0.33
N LEU A 235 10.00 -8.03 -1.17
CA LEU A 235 8.57 -8.12 -0.86
C LEU A 235 8.15 -9.56 -0.55
N ARG A 236 8.59 -10.51 -1.37
CA ARG A 236 8.32 -11.94 -1.16
C ARG A 236 8.89 -12.44 0.16
N ARG A 237 10.12 -12.05 0.49
CA ARG A 237 10.74 -12.40 1.80
C ARG A 237 9.95 -11.82 2.96
N SER A 238 9.60 -10.53 2.93
CA SER A 238 8.86 -9.89 4.04
C SER A 238 7.50 -10.54 4.27
N CYS A 239 6.74 -10.82 3.21
CA CYS A 239 5.46 -11.53 3.32
C CYS A 239 5.62 -12.95 3.90
N ALA A 240 6.65 -13.68 3.44
CA ALA A 240 6.94 -15.02 3.94
C ALA A 240 7.34 -15.01 5.43
N GLU A 241 8.18 -14.05 5.86
CA GLU A 241 8.58 -13.89 7.25
C GLU A 241 7.39 -13.53 8.16
N THR A 242 6.49 -12.66 7.70
CA THR A 242 5.27 -12.30 8.42
C THR A 242 4.38 -13.52 8.66
N ASN A 243 4.24 -14.38 7.65
CA ASN A 243 3.45 -15.62 7.77
C ASN A 243 4.13 -16.68 8.65
N ALA A 244 5.46 -16.79 8.56
CA ALA A 244 6.23 -17.76 9.34
C ALA A 244 6.30 -17.41 10.83
N ALA A 245 6.29 -16.11 11.17
CA ALA A 245 6.40 -15.64 12.55
C ALA A 245 5.46 -14.43 12.80
N PRO A 246 4.12 -14.62 12.75
CA PRO A 246 3.15 -13.54 12.89
C PRO A 246 3.25 -12.83 14.24
N GLU A 247 3.60 -13.53 15.34
CA GLU A 247 3.82 -12.92 16.65
C GLU A 247 4.97 -11.90 16.61
N ARG A 248 6.05 -12.23 15.90
CA ARG A 248 7.19 -11.31 15.74
C ARG A 248 6.82 -10.08 14.94
N ALA A 249 6.03 -10.25 13.87
CA ALA A 249 5.51 -9.12 13.09
C ALA A 249 4.63 -8.22 13.96
N ILE A 250 3.73 -8.78 14.76
CA ILE A 250 2.88 -8.05 15.71
C ILE A 250 3.74 -7.27 16.70
N GLN A 251 4.69 -7.93 17.36
CA GLN A 251 5.57 -7.29 18.34
C GLN A 251 6.34 -6.09 17.74
N ARG A 252 6.86 -6.23 16.52
CA ARG A 252 7.53 -5.13 15.80
C ARG A 252 6.59 -3.94 15.61
N LEU A 253 5.36 -4.18 15.17
CA LEU A 253 4.37 -3.14 14.91
C LEU A 253 3.90 -2.43 16.18
N GLU A 254 3.77 -3.14 17.29
CA GLU A 254 3.47 -2.58 18.61
C GLU A 254 4.66 -1.76 19.15
N THR A 255 5.88 -2.25 19.01
CA THR A 255 7.10 -1.52 19.40
C THR A 255 7.26 -0.21 18.62
N GLN A 256 6.90 -0.20 17.33
CA GLN A 256 6.88 0.99 16.49
C GLN A 256 5.63 1.88 16.72
N GLN A 257 4.78 1.55 17.70
CA GLN A 257 3.54 2.28 18.03
C GLN A 257 2.57 2.44 16.85
N LEU A 258 2.65 1.55 15.86
CA LEU A 258 1.75 1.55 14.70
C LEU A 258 0.40 0.91 15.04
N PHE A 259 0.38 0.01 16.00
CA PHE A 259 -0.82 -0.56 16.60
C PHE A 259 -0.70 -0.58 18.11
N ALA A 260 -1.81 -0.41 18.80
CA ALA A 260 -1.86 -0.54 20.25
C ALA A 260 -1.58 -1.99 20.67
N PRO A 261 -0.96 -2.23 21.82
CA PRO A 261 -0.72 -3.58 22.34
C PRO A 261 -1.99 -4.44 22.33
N GLY A 262 -1.89 -5.61 21.73
CA GLY A 262 -2.99 -6.55 21.59
C GLY A 262 -4.08 -6.14 20.57
N ALA A 263 -3.90 -5.09 19.77
CA ALA A 263 -4.84 -4.77 18.69
C ALA A 263 -4.80 -5.80 17.56
N LEU A 264 -3.65 -6.41 17.33
CA LEU A 264 -3.45 -7.49 16.39
C LEU A 264 -3.34 -8.85 17.09
N THR A 265 -3.72 -9.90 16.39
CA THR A 265 -3.57 -11.30 16.77
C THR A 265 -2.99 -12.09 15.60
N THR A 266 -2.48 -13.30 15.85
CA THR A 266 -2.06 -14.19 14.77
C THR A 266 -3.21 -14.53 13.82
N ALA A 267 -4.44 -14.61 14.33
CA ALA A 267 -5.63 -14.79 13.52
C ALA A 267 -5.90 -13.59 12.60
N SER A 268 -5.67 -12.35 13.07
CA SER A 268 -5.81 -11.16 12.22
C SER A 268 -4.79 -11.14 11.08
N VAL A 269 -3.54 -11.51 11.36
CA VAL A 269 -2.49 -11.62 10.33
C VAL A 269 -2.88 -12.67 9.28
N ARG A 270 -3.32 -13.86 9.71
CA ARG A 270 -3.76 -14.94 8.80
C ARG A 270 -4.95 -14.52 7.94
N ARG A 271 -5.91 -13.77 8.51
CA ARG A 271 -7.07 -13.27 7.76
C ARG A 271 -6.71 -12.20 6.72
N CYS A 272 -5.55 -11.56 6.82
CA CYS A 272 -5.05 -10.68 5.77
C CYS A 272 -4.62 -11.43 4.51
N ARG A 273 -4.44 -12.76 4.56
CA ARG A 273 -3.99 -13.60 3.43
C ARG A 273 -2.77 -12.99 2.74
N ILE A 274 -1.72 -12.77 3.53
CA ILE A 274 -0.48 -12.15 3.05
C ILE A 274 0.29 -13.16 2.21
N ASP A 275 0.42 -12.87 0.89
CA ASP A 275 1.19 -13.69 -0.04
C ASP A 275 1.57 -12.83 -1.26
N PHE A 276 2.82 -12.39 -1.33
CA PHE A 276 3.24 -11.55 -2.45
C PHE A 276 3.36 -12.38 -3.74
N ARG A 277 2.55 -12.00 -4.73
CA ARG A 277 2.59 -12.53 -6.10
C ARG A 277 2.86 -11.42 -7.09
N GLU A 278 3.77 -11.68 -8.00
CA GLU A 278 4.12 -10.74 -9.06
C GLU A 278 2.99 -10.59 -10.08
N THR A 279 2.90 -9.42 -10.69
CA THR A 279 1.86 -9.08 -11.67
C THR A 279 1.72 -10.14 -12.77
N LYS A 280 2.85 -10.67 -13.28
CA LYS A 280 2.85 -11.71 -14.33
C LYS A 280 2.17 -13.03 -13.92
N GLU A 281 2.15 -13.32 -12.61
CA GLU A 281 1.55 -14.55 -12.06
C GLU A 281 0.03 -14.39 -11.87
N ILE A 282 -0.47 -13.15 -11.78
CA ILE A 282 -1.82 -12.83 -11.32
C ILE A 282 -2.57 -11.86 -12.25
N ALA A 283 -2.10 -11.62 -13.47
CA ALA A 283 -2.71 -10.66 -14.40
C ALA A 283 -4.21 -10.95 -14.63
N SER A 284 -4.59 -12.23 -14.80
CA SER A 284 -5.99 -12.62 -14.97
C SER A 284 -6.85 -12.40 -13.72
N SER A 285 -6.27 -12.63 -12.52
CA SER A 285 -6.98 -12.37 -11.25
C SER A 285 -7.22 -10.88 -11.04
N ILE A 286 -6.25 -10.04 -11.39
CA ILE A 286 -6.39 -8.58 -11.36
C ILE A 286 -7.47 -8.14 -12.33
N GLU A 287 -7.44 -8.61 -13.57
CA GLU A 287 -8.46 -8.28 -14.57
C GLU A 287 -9.86 -8.69 -14.12
N THR A 288 -10.03 -9.91 -13.61
CA THR A 288 -11.31 -10.40 -13.08
C THR A 288 -11.82 -9.50 -11.96
N PHE A 289 -10.96 -9.15 -11.00
CA PHE A 289 -11.32 -8.23 -9.92
C PHE A 289 -11.75 -6.86 -10.45
N LEU A 290 -10.96 -6.26 -11.35
CA LEU A 290 -11.27 -4.93 -11.91
C LEU A 290 -12.54 -4.93 -12.77
N ARG A 291 -12.86 -6.03 -13.45
CA ARG A 291 -14.15 -6.20 -14.16
C ARG A 291 -15.34 -6.20 -13.20
N VAL A 292 -15.22 -6.88 -12.04
CA VAL A 292 -16.25 -6.80 -11.00
C VAL A 292 -16.41 -5.37 -10.51
N ILE A 293 -15.31 -4.68 -10.20
CA ILE A 293 -15.38 -3.27 -9.79
C ILE A 293 -16.05 -2.40 -10.87
N TYR A 294 -15.64 -2.56 -12.11
CA TYR A 294 -16.18 -1.79 -13.23
C TYR A 294 -17.68 -1.99 -13.44
N SER A 295 -18.19 -3.21 -13.24
CA SER A 295 -19.61 -3.51 -13.40
C SER A 295 -20.51 -2.83 -12.37
N TYR A 296 -19.99 -2.50 -11.18
CA TYR A 296 -20.74 -1.81 -10.12
C TYR A 296 -20.47 -0.30 -10.06
N GLU A 297 -19.22 0.10 -10.28
CA GLU A 297 -18.81 1.50 -10.14
C GLU A 297 -17.67 1.85 -11.14
N PRO A 298 -18.00 2.09 -12.42
CA PRO A 298 -16.99 2.43 -13.45
C PRO A 298 -16.12 3.64 -13.06
N ARG A 299 -16.70 4.62 -12.34
CA ARG A 299 -16.00 5.83 -11.92
C ARG A 299 -14.85 5.55 -10.94
N ALA A 300 -14.95 4.47 -10.17
CA ALA A 300 -13.88 4.05 -9.26
C ALA A 300 -12.56 3.77 -10.01
N LEU A 301 -12.66 3.36 -11.29
CA LEU A 301 -11.52 3.11 -12.18
C LEU A 301 -11.24 4.28 -13.15
N GLY A 302 -11.85 5.45 -12.94
CA GLY A 302 -11.73 6.57 -13.88
C GLY A 302 -12.53 6.38 -15.16
N GLY A 303 -13.62 5.61 -15.14
CA GLY A 303 -14.57 5.44 -16.23
C GLY A 303 -14.20 4.38 -17.28
N LYS A 304 -13.07 3.70 -17.14
CA LYS A 304 -12.60 2.63 -18.05
C LYS A 304 -11.81 1.56 -17.31
N LEU A 305 -11.78 0.36 -17.87
CA LEU A 305 -10.81 -0.66 -17.44
C LEU A 305 -9.40 -0.23 -17.88
N PRO A 306 -8.35 -0.48 -17.07
CA PRO A 306 -6.99 -0.28 -17.53
C PRO A 306 -6.69 -1.21 -18.71
N ASP A 307 -5.86 -0.75 -19.62
CA ASP A 307 -5.36 -1.57 -20.72
C ASP A 307 -4.31 -2.58 -20.25
N ALA A 308 -3.83 -3.42 -21.17
CA ALA A 308 -2.84 -4.45 -20.88
C ALA A 308 -1.52 -3.90 -20.31
N GLY A 309 -1.20 -2.62 -20.57
CA GLY A 309 -0.02 -1.96 -20.02
C GLY A 309 0.00 -1.90 -18.49
N PHE A 310 -1.17 -1.89 -17.84
CA PHE A 310 -1.25 -1.88 -16.37
C PHE A 310 -0.64 -3.13 -15.74
N THR A 311 -0.80 -4.28 -16.38
CA THR A 311 -0.29 -5.57 -15.87
C THR A 311 0.94 -6.05 -16.64
N ALA A 312 1.34 -5.37 -17.71
CA ALA A 312 2.54 -5.72 -18.46
C ALA A 312 3.79 -5.43 -17.62
N PRO A 313 4.82 -6.29 -17.70
CA PRO A 313 6.14 -5.92 -17.22
C PRO A 313 6.62 -4.69 -18.02
N ALA A 314 7.39 -3.81 -17.36
CA ALA A 314 8.09 -2.79 -18.12
C ALA A 314 9.03 -3.42 -19.14
N PRO A 315 9.17 -2.79 -20.30
CA PRO A 315 10.13 -3.22 -21.31
C PRO A 315 11.57 -3.22 -20.81
#